data_ead2c6d029ead938c9c3bb6f5eabdead
#
_entry.id   ead2c6d029ead938c9c3bb6f5eabdead
#
_cell.length_a   1.000
_cell.length_b   1.000
_cell.length_c   1.000
_cell.angle_alpha   90.00
_cell.angle_beta   90.00
_cell.angle_gamma   90.00
#
_symmetry.space_group_name_H-M   'P 1'
#
loop_
_entity.id
_entity.type
_entity.pdbx_description
1 polymer ?
#
loop_
_entity_poly.entity_id
_entity_poly.type
_entity_poly.pdbx_seq_one_letter_code
_entity_poly.pdbx_strand_id
1 'polypeptide(L)'
;MTKRIRHLITWLLSHLITDMKQNTLKILFFGDITGRQGRNALKSFLSSQDLSNCFVIANIENASHGFGLTKKNYNDLSLAGVNCFTSGNHIWDKKDIYEYINEADNLVRPINYPNGTPGKGSQVFDFNGYKIGVINALGRVFMPPMDSPWQIVVEELNKLKNEGVNNIFIDFHAEATAEKICFSKFLANEFNTEETALIKGFFGTHTHVQTADEKIINGMAYITDAGFCGSYDSVIGMEYSTSLKRLSTSLPERYEIAESGLTQLNGVEVLIDRTKATQIKRINVYVDNNDEKEVNLDTGG
;
A
#
# COMPACT_ATOMS: atom_id res chain seq x y z
N MET A 1 -44.73 22.71 -7.26
CA MET A 1 -44.01 21.89 -6.25
C MET A 1 -44.01 22.64 -4.94
N THR A 2 -44.79 22.19 -3.94
CA THR A 2 -45.03 22.94 -2.70
C THR A 2 -43.75 23.00 -1.83
N LYS A 3 -43.62 24.07 -1.02
CA LYS A 3 -42.48 24.28 -0.08
C LYS A 3 -42.21 23.06 0.80
N ARG A 4 -43.25 22.30 1.18
CA ARG A 4 -43.18 21.06 1.94
C ARG A 4 -42.46 19.92 1.21
N ILE A 5 -42.68 19.76 -0.10
CA ILE A 5 -42.04 18.71 -0.91
C ILE A 5 -40.55 19.02 -1.09
N ARG A 6 -40.17 20.27 -1.28
CA ARG A 6 -38.76 20.68 -1.34
C ARG A 6 -38.03 20.42 -0.02
N HIS A 7 -38.65 20.72 1.13
CA HIS A 7 -38.05 20.46 2.44
C HIS A 7 -37.85 18.94 2.69
N LEU A 8 -38.84 18.13 2.31
CA LEU A 8 -38.74 16.69 2.46
C LEU A 8 -37.64 16.07 1.57
N ILE A 9 -37.53 16.53 0.33
CA ILE A 9 -36.48 16.11 -0.60
C ILE A 9 -35.10 16.53 -0.08
N THR A 10 -34.94 17.76 0.41
CA THR A 10 -33.66 18.24 0.96
C THR A 10 -33.30 17.48 2.23
N TRP A 11 -34.24 17.15 3.09
CA TRP A 11 -34.04 16.36 4.30
C TRP A 11 -33.67 14.91 3.95
N LEU A 12 -34.39 14.26 3.02
CA LEU A 12 -34.07 12.92 2.53
C LEU A 12 -32.70 12.86 1.87
N LEU A 13 -32.35 13.83 1.04
CA LEU A 13 -31.03 13.91 0.41
C LEU A 13 -29.92 14.13 1.45
N SER A 14 -30.13 14.99 2.44
CA SER A 14 -29.14 15.18 3.50
C SER A 14 -28.95 13.92 4.36
N HIS A 15 -30.01 13.19 4.67
CA HIS A 15 -29.92 11.91 5.40
C HIS A 15 -29.27 10.82 4.56
N LEU A 16 -29.62 10.70 3.27
CA LEU A 16 -28.96 9.78 2.35
C LEU A 16 -27.46 10.08 2.19
N ILE A 17 -27.08 11.35 2.08
CA ILE A 17 -25.68 11.77 1.99
C ILE A 17 -24.95 11.47 3.32
N THR A 18 -25.60 11.67 4.46
CA THR A 18 -25.04 11.37 5.77
C THR A 18 -24.89 9.86 5.97
N ASP A 19 -25.89 9.05 5.62
CA ASP A 19 -25.83 7.60 5.64
C ASP A 19 -24.78 7.03 4.68
N MET A 20 -24.65 7.61 3.48
CA MET A 20 -23.59 7.22 2.55
C MET A 20 -22.19 7.55 3.08
N LYS A 21 -22.00 8.70 3.76
CA LYS A 21 -20.73 9.05 4.40
C LYS A 21 -20.40 8.15 5.61
N GLN A 22 -21.41 7.69 6.35
CA GLN A 22 -21.23 6.76 7.47
C GLN A 22 -20.91 5.33 7.04
N ASN A 23 -21.24 4.96 5.78
CA ASN A 23 -21.05 3.61 5.25
C ASN A 23 -19.85 3.46 4.30
N THR A 24 -19.03 4.48 4.13
CA THR A 24 -17.81 4.41 3.30
C THR A 24 -16.58 4.55 4.17
N LEU A 25 -15.57 3.73 3.92
CA LEU A 25 -14.24 3.83 4.51
C LEU A 25 -13.23 4.18 3.43
N LYS A 26 -12.33 5.09 3.75
CA LYS A 26 -11.18 5.43 2.91
C LYS A 26 -10.00 4.54 3.29
N ILE A 27 -9.35 3.99 2.28
CA ILE A 27 -8.08 3.29 2.40
C ILE A 27 -7.03 4.09 1.66
N LEU A 28 -5.93 4.39 2.33
CA LEU A 28 -4.73 4.91 1.69
C LEU A 28 -3.69 3.79 1.67
N PHE A 29 -3.20 3.46 0.49
CA PHE A 29 -2.09 2.54 0.32
C PHE A 29 -0.92 3.29 -0.31
N PHE A 30 0.23 3.26 0.34
CA PHE A 30 1.47 3.86 -0.17
C PHE A 30 2.43 2.78 -0.63
N GLY A 31 3.02 2.99 -1.80
CA GLY A 31 4.07 2.13 -2.33
C GLY A 31 5.36 2.20 -1.51
N ASP A 32 6.42 1.65 -2.05
CA ASP A 32 7.68 1.42 -1.33
C ASP A 32 8.26 2.70 -0.70
N ILE A 33 8.19 2.81 0.64
CA ILE A 33 8.74 3.95 1.37
C ILE A 33 10.26 3.83 1.36
N THR A 34 10.94 4.76 0.70
CA THR A 34 12.38 4.71 0.47
C THR A 34 13.12 5.80 1.23
N GLY A 35 13.98 5.39 2.14
CA GLY A 35 14.89 6.25 2.88
C GLY A 35 14.21 7.31 3.75
N ARG A 36 14.98 8.34 4.11
CA ARG A 36 14.51 9.46 4.94
C ARG A 36 13.49 10.33 4.21
N GLN A 37 13.72 10.58 2.92
CA GLN A 37 12.85 11.40 2.08
C GLN A 37 11.43 10.83 2.06
N GLY A 38 11.26 9.54 1.73
CA GLY A 38 9.97 8.89 1.69
C GLY A 38 9.25 8.90 3.03
N ARG A 39 9.97 8.62 4.14
CA ARG A 39 9.37 8.68 5.48
C ARG A 39 8.89 10.09 5.85
N ASN A 40 9.66 11.12 5.52
CA ASN A 40 9.27 12.51 5.83
C ASN A 40 8.08 12.95 4.99
N ALA A 41 8.09 12.67 3.69
CA ALA A 41 6.96 12.98 2.80
C ALA A 41 5.67 12.29 3.26
N LEU A 42 5.73 11.01 3.63
CA LEU A 42 4.57 10.30 4.16
C LEU A 42 4.05 10.94 5.45
N LYS A 43 4.94 11.27 6.41
CA LYS A 43 4.54 11.92 7.66
C LYS A 43 3.91 13.30 7.42
N SER A 44 4.50 14.11 6.54
CA SER A 44 3.96 15.42 6.16
C SER A 44 2.58 15.29 5.53
N PHE A 45 2.43 14.39 4.57
CA PHE A 45 1.14 14.12 3.94
C PHE A 45 0.08 13.68 4.95
N LEU A 46 0.38 12.68 5.79
CA LEU A 46 -0.59 12.18 6.78
C LEU A 46 -0.97 13.25 7.80
N SER A 47 -0.07 14.12 8.20
CA SER A 47 -0.35 15.22 9.14
C SER A 47 -1.33 16.27 8.57
N SER A 48 -1.43 16.37 7.26
CA SER A 48 -2.36 17.27 6.57
C SER A 48 -3.76 16.65 6.31
N GLN A 49 -3.93 15.33 6.57
CA GLN A 49 -5.17 14.61 6.28
C GLN A 49 -6.05 14.44 7.52
N ASP A 50 -7.37 14.41 7.30
CA ASP A 50 -8.29 13.85 8.31
C ASP A 50 -8.27 12.32 8.22
N LEU A 51 -7.63 11.69 9.19
CA LEU A 51 -7.47 10.24 9.28
C LEU A 51 -8.60 9.56 10.09
N SER A 52 -9.60 10.29 10.58
CA SER A 52 -10.65 9.74 11.46
C SER A 52 -11.44 8.58 10.80
N ASN A 53 -11.60 8.61 9.48
CA ASN A 53 -12.23 7.54 8.69
C ASN A 53 -11.34 7.05 7.56
N CYS A 54 -10.05 6.90 7.86
CA CYS A 54 -9.04 6.54 6.88
C CYS A 54 -8.11 5.47 7.45
N PHE A 55 -8.08 4.29 6.85
CA PHE A 55 -7.15 3.23 7.19
C PHE A 55 -5.93 3.31 6.27
N VAL A 56 -4.75 3.46 6.86
CA VAL A 56 -3.49 3.71 6.15
C VAL A 56 -2.63 2.45 6.12
N ILE A 57 -2.26 2.00 4.93
CA ILE A 57 -1.33 0.90 4.67
C ILE A 57 -0.11 1.48 3.95
N ALA A 58 1.10 1.08 4.35
CA ALA A 58 2.32 1.52 3.68
C ALA A 58 3.33 0.38 3.55
N ASN A 59 3.91 0.22 2.36
CA ASN A 59 5.02 -0.70 2.17
C ASN A 59 6.32 -0.04 2.64
N ILE A 60 7.00 -0.68 3.60
CA ILE A 60 8.16 -0.08 4.30
C ILE A 60 9.47 -0.79 4.00
N GLU A 61 9.53 -1.65 2.99
CA GLU A 61 10.71 -2.49 2.79
C GLU A 61 12.01 -1.72 2.56
N ASN A 62 11.93 -0.47 2.04
CA ASN A 62 13.08 0.38 1.77
C ASN A 62 13.21 1.55 2.77
N ALA A 63 12.46 1.54 3.87
CA ALA A 63 12.31 2.70 4.76
C ALA A 63 13.59 3.09 5.50
N SER A 64 14.53 2.18 5.74
CA SER A 64 15.75 2.45 6.53
C SER A 64 16.99 2.42 5.68
N HIS A 65 17.44 3.57 5.20
CA HIS A 65 18.60 3.71 4.31
C HIS A 65 18.49 2.85 3.04
N GLY A 66 17.26 2.77 2.47
CA GLY A 66 16.93 2.09 1.23
C GLY A 66 16.69 0.60 1.31
N PHE A 67 16.91 -0.02 2.44
CA PHE A 67 16.74 -1.46 2.60
C PHE A 67 16.31 -1.78 4.04
N GLY A 68 15.18 -2.49 4.18
CA GLY A 68 14.67 -2.96 5.46
C GLY A 68 14.10 -1.86 6.37
N LEU A 69 13.75 -2.22 7.57
CA LEU A 69 13.10 -1.38 8.58
C LEU A 69 13.80 -1.49 9.93
N THR A 70 14.18 -0.35 10.52
CA THR A 70 14.64 -0.29 11.92
C THR A 70 13.45 -0.08 12.87
N LYS A 71 13.58 -0.56 14.12
CA LYS A 71 12.57 -0.37 15.17
C LYS A 71 12.21 1.11 15.39
N LYS A 72 13.21 1.99 15.31
CA LYS A 72 12.99 3.44 15.41
C LYS A 72 12.05 3.94 14.30
N ASN A 73 12.33 3.61 13.03
CA ASN A 73 11.53 4.06 11.90
C ASN A 73 10.13 3.43 11.91
N TYR A 74 10.00 2.18 12.36
CA TYR A 74 8.72 1.53 12.61
C TYR A 74 7.86 2.34 13.60
N ASN A 75 8.42 2.67 14.76
CA ASN A 75 7.71 3.45 15.78
C ASN A 75 7.35 4.85 15.27
N ASP A 76 8.27 5.54 14.60
CA ASP A 76 8.05 6.89 14.07
C ASP A 76 6.90 6.93 13.05
N LEU A 77 6.81 5.94 12.19
CA LEU A 77 5.73 5.84 11.18
C LEU A 77 4.40 5.37 11.79
N SER A 78 4.43 4.49 12.78
CA SER A 78 3.21 4.12 13.53
C SER A 78 2.60 5.34 14.24
N LEU A 79 3.43 6.17 14.86
CA LEU A 79 2.98 7.41 15.51
C LEU A 79 2.47 8.45 14.50
N ALA A 80 2.90 8.39 13.24
CA ALA A 80 2.41 9.27 12.17
C ALA A 80 1.02 8.88 11.64
N GLY A 81 0.45 7.76 12.08
CA GLY A 81 -0.91 7.33 11.71
C GLY A 81 -0.98 6.20 10.70
N VAL A 82 0.13 5.49 10.42
CA VAL A 82 0.09 4.27 9.61
C VAL A 82 -0.50 3.13 10.44
N ASN A 83 -1.58 2.54 9.96
CA ASN A 83 -2.29 1.47 10.65
C ASN A 83 -1.69 0.10 10.39
N CYS A 84 -1.19 -0.16 9.18
CA CYS A 84 -0.56 -1.42 8.81
C CYS A 84 0.64 -1.20 7.91
N PHE A 85 1.72 -1.92 8.19
CA PHE A 85 2.91 -1.97 7.35
C PHE A 85 2.96 -3.28 6.58
N THR A 86 3.22 -3.19 5.29
CA THR A 86 3.64 -4.30 4.44
C THR A 86 5.12 -4.18 4.12
N SER A 87 5.68 -5.19 3.52
CA SER A 87 7.10 -5.25 3.21
C SER A 87 7.36 -6.03 1.92
N GLY A 88 8.58 -6.47 1.70
CA GLY A 88 8.99 -7.24 0.53
C GLY A 88 10.22 -8.10 0.82
N ASN A 89 11.08 -8.26 -0.19
CA ASN A 89 12.27 -9.09 -0.08
C ASN A 89 13.40 -8.49 0.78
N HIS A 90 13.36 -7.19 1.08
CA HIS A 90 14.35 -6.51 1.92
C HIS A 90 13.99 -6.44 3.41
N ILE A 91 12.91 -7.09 3.84
CA ILE A 91 12.45 -7.04 5.24
C ILE A 91 13.55 -7.44 6.24
N TRP A 92 14.47 -8.34 5.85
CA TRP A 92 15.52 -8.88 6.71
C TRP A 92 16.85 -8.11 6.65
N ASP A 93 16.96 -7.03 5.89
CA ASP A 93 18.23 -6.32 5.67
C ASP A 93 18.68 -5.50 6.89
N LYS A 94 17.79 -5.27 7.86
CA LYS A 94 18.13 -4.68 9.16
C LYS A 94 18.02 -5.75 10.24
N LYS A 95 19.14 -6.05 10.91
CA LYS A 95 19.19 -7.14 11.90
C LYS A 95 18.30 -6.93 13.12
N ASP A 96 18.04 -5.68 13.51
CA ASP A 96 17.17 -5.38 14.64
C ASP A 96 15.71 -5.79 14.40
N ILE A 97 15.31 -6.05 13.15
CA ILE A 97 13.96 -6.57 12.84
C ILE A 97 13.66 -7.87 13.60
N TYR A 98 14.64 -8.73 13.79
CA TYR A 98 14.47 -10.00 14.50
C TYR A 98 14.10 -9.84 15.98
N GLU A 99 14.42 -8.68 16.57
CA GLU A 99 14.14 -8.39 17.98
C GLU A 99 12.69 -7.99 18.22
N TYR A 100 11.97 -7.50 17.19
CA TYR A 100 10.65 -6.92 17.39
C TYR A 100 9.55 -7.41 16.43
N ILE A 101 9.88 -8.10 15.32
CA ILE A 101 8.89 -8.45 14.30
C ILE A 101 7.75 -9.34 14.85
N ASN A 102 8.03 -10.19 15.83
CA ASN A 102 7.01 -11.03 16.45
C ASN A 102 6.06 -10.27 17.38
N GLU A 103 6.50 -9.11 17.88
CA GLU A 103 5.74 -8.23 18.76
C GLU A 103 5.06 -7.09 18.00
N ALA A 104 5.42 -6.89 16.73
CA ALA A 104 4.87 -5.84 15.89
C ALA A 104 3.46 -6.22 15.41
N ASP A 105 2.43 -5.68 16.05
CA ASP A 105 1.04 -6.05 15.79
C ASP A 105 0.49 -5.49 14.47
N ASN A 106 1.17 -4.53 13.86
CA ASN A 106 0.76 -3.91 12.61
C ASN A 106 1.79 -4.02 11.48
N LEU A 107 2.72 -4.99 11.57
CA LEU A 107 3.70 -5.27 10.53
C LEU A 107 3.49 -6.68 9.96
N VAL A 108 3.27 -6.76 8.66
CA VAL A 108 3.21 -8.03 7.93
C VAL A 108 4.38 -8.16 6.96
N ARG A 109 4.97 -9.35 6.96
CA ARG A 109 5.98 -9.76 5.98
C ARG A 109 5.33 -10.63 4.91
N PRO A 110 5.96 -10.87 3.77
CA PRO A 110 5.40 -11.77 2.77
C PRO A 110 5.04 -13.14 3.35
N ILE A 111 3.80 -13.57 3.08
CA ILE A 111 3.21 -14.79 3.66
C ILE A 111 3.90 -16.06 3.15
N ASN A 112 4.44 -16.01 1.94
CA ASN A 112 5.09 -17.14 1.26
C ASN A 112 6.58 -17.31 1.59
N TYR A 113 7.06 -16.74 2.71
CA TYR A 113 8.27 -17.21 3.33
C TYR A 113 8.07 -18.61 3.94
N PRO A 114 9.12 -19.46 4.01
CA PRO A 114 9.01 -20.79 4.57
C PRO A 114 8.44 -20.81 6.00
N ASN A 115 7.79 -21.92 6.35
CA ASN A 115 7.25 -22.10 7.69
C ASN A 115 8.33 -21.95 8.78
N GLY A 116 7.98 -21.25 9.87
CA GLY A 116 8.90 -20.94 10.96
C GLY A 116 9.66 -19.62 10.80
N THR A 117 9.51 -18.92 9.67
CA THR A 117 10.04 -17.56 9.52
C THR A 117 9.34 -16.61 10.51
N PRO A 118 10.08 -15.78 11.28
CA PRO A 118 9.50 -14.84 12.24
C PRO A 118 8.50 -13.86 11.62
N GLY A 119 7.59 -13.32 12.44
CA GLY A 119 6.57 -12.38 12.02
C GLY A 119 5.35 -13.03 11.35
N LYS A 120 4.39 -12.20 10.99
CA LYS A 120 3.09 -12.61 10.43
C LYS A 120 3.02 -12.31 8.94
N GLY A 121 2.33 -13.14 8.17
CA GLY A 121 2.09 -12.91 6.74
C GLY A 121 0.79 -12.17 6.44
N SER A 122 -0.10 -12.14 7.43
CA SER A 122 -1.37 -11.42 7.43
C SER A 122 -1.69 -10.86 8.80
N GLN A 123 -2.54 -9.84 8.86
CA GLN A 123 -3.01 -9.25 10.11
C GLN A 123 -4.45 -8.76 9.94
N VAL A 124 -5.24 -8.86 11.02
CA VAL A 124 -6.62 -8.38 11.07
C VAL A 124 -6.72 -7.19 12.02
N PHE A 125 -7.48 -6.18 11.61
CA PHE A 125 -7.72 -4.95 12.36
C PHE A 125 -9.21 -4.68 12.48
N ASP A 126 -9.63 -4.21 13.66
CA ASP A 126 -10.96 -3.63 13.85
C ASP A 126 -10.83 -2.11 13.74
N PHE A 127 -11.44 -1.51 12.71
CA PHE A 127 -11.35 -0.09 12.44
C PHE A 127 -12.71 0.48 12.02
N ASN A 128 -13.26 1.39 12.82
CA ASN A 128 -14.55 2.06 12.57
C ASN A 128 -15.70 1.10 12.21
N GLY A 129 -15.74 -0.08 12.86
CA GLY A 129 -16.74 -1.12 12.62
C GLY A 129 -16.53 -1.93 11.33
N TYR A 130 -15.36 -1.79 10.69
CA TYR A 130 -14.87 -2.66 9.63
C TYR A 130 -13.84 -3.64 10.19
N LYS A 131 -13.97 -4.92 9.85
CA LYS A 131 -12.93 -5.91 10.09
C LYS A 131 -12.07 -5.98 8.83
N ILE A 132 -10.84 -5.49 8.93
CA ILE A 132 -9.91 -5.32 7.81
C ILE A 132 -8.82 -6.36 7.90
N GLY A 133 -8.61 -7.14 6.85
CA GLY A 133 -7.47 -8.05 6.69
C GLY A 133 -6.43 -7.46 5.74
N VAL A 134 -5.16 -7.52 6.10
CA VAL A 134 -4.06 -7.16 5.21
C VAL A 134 -3.18 -8.38 5.04
N ILE A 135 -2.91 -8.75 3.79
CA ILE A 135 -2.00 -9.84 3.39
C ILE A 135 -0.85 -9.22 2.59
N ASN A 136 0.38 -9.63 2.89
CA ASN A 136 1.52 -9.33 2.05
C ASN A 136 2.02 -10.62 1.39
N ALA A 137 2.40 -10.57 0.12
CA ALA A 137 2.94 -11.73 -0.60
C ALA A 137 4.04 -11.32 -1.58
N LEU A 138 5.00 -12.21 -1.83
CA LEU A 138 6.05 -12.04 -2.84
C LEU A 138 5.71 -12.78 -4.13
N GLY A 139 6.01 -12.14 -5.27
CA GLY A 139 6.08 -12.82 -6.54
C GLY A 139 7.28 -13.75 -6.65
N ARG A 140 7.36 -14.51 -7.74
CA ARG A 140 8.44 -15.48 -8.00
C ARG A 140 9.25 -15.17 -9.25
N VAL A 141 8.62 -14.52 -10.23
CA VAL A 141 9.26 -14.26 -11.53
C VAL A 141 10.27 -13.12 -11.36
N PHE A 142 11.53 -13.42 -11.57
CA PHE A 142 12.69 -12.54 -11.32
C PHE A 142 12.87 -12.08 -9.87
N MET A 143 12.24 -12.78 -8.94
CA MET A 143 12.36 -12.56 -7.50
C MET A 143 13.23 -13.64 -6.83
N PRO A 144 13.71 -13.41 -5.60
CA PRO A 144 14.38 -14.46 -4.84
C PRO A 144 13.52 -15.73 -4.75
N PRO A 145 14.12 -16.93 -4.69
CA PRO A 145 13.38 -18.17 -4.54
C PRO A 145 12.51 -18.17 -3.28
N MET A 146 11.20 -18.31 -3.47
CA MET A 146 10.18 -18.35 -2.42
C MET A 146 9.16 -19.44 -2.70
N ASP A 147 8.39 -19.83 -1.67
CA ASP A 147 7.24 -20.69 -1.85
C ASP A 147 6.20 -20.00 -2.74
N SER A 148 5.36 -20.81 -3.39
CA SER A 148 4.36 -20.27 -4.32
C SER A 148 3.32 -19.45 -3.56
N PRO A 149 3.06 -18.19 -3.93
CA PRO A 149 2.03 -17.39 -3.29
C PRO A 149 0.61 -17.87 -3.64
N TRP A 150 0.42 -18.59 -4.75
CA TRP A 150 -0.90 -18.94 -5.29
C TRP A 150 -1.74 -19.76 -4.31
N GLN A 151 -1.18 -20.81 -3.75
CA GLN A 151 -1.90 -21.66 -2.82
C GLN A 151 -2.01 -21.03 -1.43
N ILE A 152 -0.90 -20.52 -0.90
CA ILE A 152 -0.85 -20.02 0.46
C ILE A 152 -1.74 -18.78 0.68
N VAL A 153 -1.86 -17.89 -0.33
CA VAL A 153 -2.78 -16.75 -0.27
C VAL A 153 -4.23 -17.21 -0.33
N VAL A 154 -4.56 -18.22 -1.16
CA VAL A 154 -5.92 -18.79 -1.22
C VAL A 154 -6.31 -19.44 0.12
N GLU A 155 -5.40 -20.18 0.74
CA GLU A 155 -5.62 -20.79 2.07
C GLU A 155 -5.88 -19.72 3.14
N GLU A 156 -5.08 -18.65 3.14
CA GLU A 156 -5.24 -17.55 4.09
C GLU A 156 -6.53 -16.77 3.85
N LEU A 157 -6.93 -16.51 2.59
CA LEU A 157 -8.19 -15.88 2.25
C LEU A 157 -9.39 -16.68 2.76
N ASN A 158 -9.37 -18.00 2.59
CA ASN A 158 -10.43 -18.88 3.11
C ASN A 158 -10.48 -18.85 4.64
N LYS A 159 -9.34 -18.86 5.31
CA LYS A 159 -9.26 -18.75 6.77
C LYS A 159 -9.85 -17.43 7.24
N LEU A 160 -9.40 -16.29 6.70
CA LEU A 160 -9.89 -14.95 7.05
C LEU A 160 -11.39 -14.81 6.81
N LYS A 161 -11.91 -15.35 5.68
CA LYS A 161 -13.33 -15.39 5.38
C LYS A 161 -14.11 -16.13 6.46
N ASN A 162 -13.62 -17.29 6.91
CA ASN A 162 -14.26 -18.10 7.96
C ASN A 162 -14.23 -17.39 9.32
N GLU A 163 -13.26 -16.50 9.56
CA GLU A 163 -13.15 -15.64 10.73
C GLU A 163 -14.03 -14.37 10.64
N GLY A 164 -14.81 -14.24 9.54
CA GLY A 164 -15.71 -13.11 9.30
C GLY A 164 -15.01 -11.83 8.85
N VAL A 165 -13.80 -11.92 8.29
CA VAL A 165 -13.09 -10.79 7.70
C VAL A 165 -13.59 -10.62 6.27
N ASN A 166 -14.20 -9.44 5.97
CA ASN A 166 -14.86 -9.19 4.70
C ASN A 166 -14.23 -8.04 3.89
N ASN A 167 -13.15 -7.45 4.40
CA ASN A 167 -12.46 -6.34 3.74
C ASN A 167 -10.97 -6.65 3.71
N ILE A 168 -10.53 -7.38 2.68
CA ILE A 168 -9.14 -7.83 2.57
C ILE A 168 -8.39 -7.00 1.55
N PHE A 169 -7.18 -6.58 1.91
CA PHE A 169 -6.23 -5.86 1.07
C PHE A 169 -4.96 -6.70 0.93
N ILE A 170 -4.45 -6.79 -0.30
CA ILE A 170 -3.26 -7.56 -0.64
C ILE A 170 -2.21 -6.62 -1.20
N ASP A 171 -1.04 -6.59 -0.58
CA ASP A 171 0.19 -6.05 -1.18
C ASP A 171 0.95 -7.21 -1.83
N PHE A 172 1.05 -7.17 -3.15
CA PHE A 172 1.76 -8.16 -3.94
C PHE A 172 3.08 -7.57 -4.45
N HIS A 173 4.13 -7.82 -3.70
CA HIS A 173 5.47 -7.32 -3.95
C HIS A 173 6.18 -8.19 -4.99
N ALA A 174 6.17 -7.78 -6.26
CA ALA A 174 6.61 -8.61 -7.39
C ALA A 174 7.22 -7.79 -8.52
N GLU A 175 8.21 -8.35 -9.21
CA GLU A 175 8.85 -7.72 -10.37
C GLU A 175 7.96 -7.79 -11.62
N ALA A 176 7.43 -8.98 -11.93
CA ALA A 176 6.81 -9.22 -13.22
C ALA A 176 5.37 -8.72 -13.31
N THR A 177 5.12 -7.75 -14.21
CA THR A 177 3.78 -7.24 -14.54
C THR A 177 2.77 -8.35 -14.86
N ALA A 178 3.18 -9.35 -15.64
CA ALA A 178 2.31 -10.45 -16.02
C ALA A 178 1.88 -11.29 -14.81
N GLU A 179 2.76 -11.51 -13.84
CA GLU A 179 2.45 -12.22 -12.60
C GLU A 179 1.44 -11.44 -11.75
N LYS A 180 1.64 -10.12 -11.58
CA LYS A 180 0.71 -9.22 -10.89
C LYS A 180 -0.70 -9.25 -11.49
N ILE A 181 -0.79 -9.06 -12.82
CA ILE A 181 -2.07 -9.05 -13.53
C ILE A 181 -2.76 -10.43 -13.47
N CYS A 182 -2.02 -11.50 -13.69
CA CYS A 182 -2.59 -12.84 -13.70
C CYS A 182 -3.11 -13.23 -12.32
N PHE A 183 -2.32 -13.00 -11.28
CA PHE A 183 -2.69 -13.35 -9.91
C PHE A 183 -3.88 -12.53 -9.39
N SER A 184 -3.92 -11.23 -9.66
CA SER A 184 -5.04 -10.38 -9.28
C SER A 184 -6.36 -10.82 -9.93
N LYS A 185 -6.33 -11.14 -11.23
CA LYS A 185 -7.51 -11.62 -11.96
C LYS A 185 -7.98 -12.98 -11.43
N PHE A 186 -7.05 -13.89 -11.17
CA PHE A 186 -7.38 -15.19 -10.58
C PHE A 186 -8.09 -15.02 -9.24
N LEU A 187 -7.54 -14.23 -8.32
CA LEU A 187 -8.12 -14.01 -7.01
C LEU A 187 -9.47 -13.29 -7.08
N ALA A 188 -9.60 -12.28 -7.96
CA ALA A 188 -10.86 -11.57 -8.16
C ALA A 188 -11.97 -12.50 -8.70
N ASN A 189 -11.64 -13.42 -9.59
CA ASN A 189 -12.62 -14.38 -10.13
C ASN A 189 -13.01 -15.45 -9.11
N GLU A 190 -12.10 -15.86 -8.24
CA GLU A 190 -12.35 -16.91 -7.26
C GLU A 190 -13.11 -16.40 -6.03
N PHE A 191 -12.86 -15.17 -5.57
CA PHE A 191 -13.36 -14.69 -4.28
C PHE A 191 -14.36 -13.55 -4.37
N ASN A 192 -14.51 -12.91 -5.51
CA ASN A 192 -15.36 -11.74 -5.68
C ASN A 192 -16.45 -11.97 -6.72
N THR A 193 -17.53 -11.18 -6.60
CA THR A 193 -18.56 -10.98 -7.62
C THR A 193 -18.67 -9.50 -7.96
N GLU A 194 -19.45 -9.13 -8.97
CA GLU A 194 -19.70 -7.72 -9.26
C GLU A 194 -20.44 -6.99 -8.12
N GLU A 195 -21.20 -7.72 -7.30
CA GLU A 195 -22.02 -7.17 -6.24
C GLU A 195 -21.29 -7.15 -4.89
N THR A 196 -20.50 -8.19 -4.61
CA THR A 196 -19.79 -8.36 -3.34
C THR A 196 -18.36 -8.83 -3.57
N ALA A 197 -17.44 -8.21 -2.87
CA ALA A 197 -16.03 -8.54 -2.92
C ALA A 197 -15.52 -8.89 -1.51
N LEU A 198 -14.81 -10.01 -1.38
CA LEU A 198 -14.02 -10.34 -0.21
C LEU A 198 -12.73 -9.52 -0.21
N ILE A 199 -12.07 -9.49 -1.38
CA ILE A 199 -10.84 -8.73 -1.60
C ILE A 199 -11.24 -7.35 -2.11
N LYS A 200 -10.98 -6.31 -1.31
CA LYS A 200 -11.30 -4.92 -1.65
C LYS A 200 -10.18 -4.21 -2.39
N GLY A 201 -8.94 -4.68 -2.24
CA GLY A 201 -7.79 -4.11 -2.91
C GLY A 201 -6.67 -5.11 -3.15
N PHE A 202 -6.06 -5.00 -4.32
CA PHE A 202 -4.85 -5.72 -4.73
C PHE A 202 -3.89 -4.71 -5.35
N PHE A 203 -2.79 -4.47 -4.67
CA PHE A 203 -1.82 -3.43 -5.03
C PHE A 203 -0.46 -4.08 -5.28
N GLY A 204 0.10 -3.86 -6.47
CA GLY A 204 1.46 -4.25 -6.76
C GLY A 204 2.46 -3.25 -6.19
N THR A 205 3.65 -3.73 -5.82
CA THR A 205 4.81 -2.96 -5.35
C THR A 205 6.09 -3.53 -5.93
N HIS A 206 7.25 -3.00 -5.60
CA HIS A 206 8.61 -3.44 -5.96
C HIS A 206 9.28 -2.65 -7.09
N THR A 207 8.59 -2.35 -8.19
CA THR A 207 9.28 -1.74 -9.36
C THR A 207 9.62 -0.27 -9.16
N HIS A 208 9.03 0.37 -8.14
CA HIS A 208 9.19 1.78 -7.81
C HIS A 208 8.68 2.74 -8.91
N VAL A 209 7.92 2.23 -9.89
CA VAL A 209 7.32 3.04 -10.94
C VAL A 209 5.81 2.91 -10.88
N GLN A 210 5.12 4.00 -10.51
CA GLN A 210 3.67 4.00 -10.44
C GLN A 210 3.07 3.79 -11.84
N THR A 211 2.27 2.73 -11.98
CA THR A 211 1.55 2.47 -13.25
C THR A 211 0.25 3.27 -13.34
N ALA A 212 -0.25 3.49 -14.55
CA ALA A 212 -1.46 4.27 -14.83
C ALA A 212 -2.63 3.37 -15.23
N ASP A 213 -2.76 2.23 -14.55
CA ASP A 213 -3.73 1.19 -14.91
C ASP A 213 -4.73 0.87 -13.78
N GLU A 214 -4.87 1.81 -12.84
CA GLU A 214 -5.80 1.69 -11.73
C GLU A 214 -7.23 1.47 -12.22
N LYS A 215 -7.90 0.49 -11.64
CA LYS A 215 -9.27 0.09 -12.02
C LYS A 215 -9.97 -0.73 -10.94
N ILE A 216 -11.27 -0.92 -11.11
CA ILE A 216 -12.06 -1.87 -10.32
C ILE A 216 -12.25 -3.16 -11.12
N ILE A 217 -11.92 -4.30 -10.52
CA ILE A 217 -12.11 -5.66 -11.09
C ILE A 217 -13.01 -6.45 -10.14
N ASN A 218 -14.21 -6.77 -10.52
CA ASN A 218 -15.17 -7.51 -9.67
C ASN A 218 -15.25 -6.93 -8.24
N GLY A 219 -15.37 -5.61 -8.13
CA GLY A 219 -15.43 -4.91 -6.83
C GLY A 219 -14.10 -4.82 -6.06
N MET A 220 -12.97 -5.22 -6.63
CA MET A 220 -11.63 -5.08 -6.09
C MET A 220 -10.90 -3.92 -6.76
N ALA A 221 -10.38 -2.98 -5.97
CA ALA A 221 -9.46 -1.95 -6.45
C ALA A 221 -8.12 -2.58 -6.83
N TYR A 222 -7.61 -2.25 -8.00
CA TYR A 222 -6.38 -2.81 -8.56
C TYR A 222 -5.47 -1.74 -9.14
N ILE A 223 -4.17 -1.88 -8.90
CA ILE A 223 -3.09 -1.20 -9.64
C ILE A 223 -1.91 -2.16 -9.80
N THR A 224 -1.27 -2.17 -10.97
CA THR A 224 -0.11 -3.04 -11.24
C THR A 224 1.08 -2.69 -10.35
N ASP A 225 1.38 -1.41 -10.16
CA ASP A 225 2.39 -0.96 -9.20
C ASP A 225 2.00 0.39 -8.60
N ALA A 226 2.02 0.49 -7.29
CA ALA A 226 1.68 1.70 -6.56
C ALA A 226 2.80 2.76 -6.59
N GLY A 227 3.98 2.40 -7.12
CA GLY A 227 5.16 3.25 -7.15
C GLY A 227 5.92 3.29 -5.83
N PHE A 228 6.70 4.35 -5.60
CA PHE A 228 7.47 4.51 -4.38
C PHE A 228 7.35 5.93 -3.81
N CYS A 229 7.73 6.07 -2.55
CA CYS A 229 7.83 7.33 -1.85
C CYS A 229 9.30 7.62 -1.55
N GLY A 230 9.87 8.64 -2.18
CA GLY A 230 11.31 8.94 -2.06
C GLY A 230 11.75 10.04 -3.00
N SER A 231 13.08 10.24 -3.14
CA SER A 231 13.62 11.29 -4.00
C SER A 231 13.17 11.10 -5.46
N TYR A 232 12.56 12.15 -6.02
CA TYR A 232 12.07 12.14 -7.40
C TYR A 232 13.20 12.12 -8.42
N ASP A 233 14.23 12.98 -8.21
CA ASP A 233 15.41 13.03 -9.07
C ASP A 233 16.41 11.94 -8.64
N SER A 234 16.07 10.71 -8.92
CA SER A 234 16.84 9.54 -8.53
C SER A 234 16.63 8.38 -9.53
N VAL A 235 17.45 7.34 -9.40
CA VAL A 235 17.19 6.06 -10.10
C VAL A 235 16.43 5.16 -9.15
N ILE A 236 15.10 5.24 -9.21
CA ILE A 236 14.18 4.49 -8.34
C ILE A 236 14.52 4.58 -6.83
N GLY A 237 14.93 5.77 -6.38
CA GLY A 237 15.31 6.04 -4.99
C GLY A 237 16.82 6.04 -4.73
N MET A 238 17.65 5.61 -5.69
CA MET A 238 19.11 5.54 -5.56
C MET A 238 19.80 6.69 -6.28
N GLU A 239 20.97 7.09 -5.78
CA GLU A 239 21.80 8.11 -6.43
C GLU A 239 22.14 7.73 -7.87
N TYR A 240 22.03 8.71 -8.78
CA TYR A 240 22.30 8.52 -10.20
C TYR A 240 23.73 8.03 -10.46
N SER A 241 24.71 8.61 -9.79
CA SER A 241 26.14 8.32 -10.00
C SER A 241 26.50 6.87 -9.71
N THR A 242 26.03 6.33 -8.58
CA THR A 242 26.28 4.94 -8.17
C THR A 242 25.51 3.97 -9.05
N SER A 243 24.27 4.32 -9.40
CA SER A 243 23.44 3.54 -10.31
C SER A 243 24.03 3.46 -11.72
N LEU A 244 24.46 4.62 -12.26
CA LEU A 244 25.10 4.69 -13.59
C LEU A 244 26.36 3.81 -13.63
N LYS A 245 27.25 3.95 -12.66
CA LYS A 245 28.47 3.15 -12.59
C LYS A 245 28.20 1.66 -12.58
N ARG A 246 27.26 1.22 -11.75
CA ARG A 246 26.88 -0.20 -11.64
C ARG A 246 26.25 -0.74 -12.94
N LEU A 247 25.29 0.00 -13.51
CA LEU A 247 24.57 -0.45 -14.69
C LEU A 247 25.39 -0.40 -15.98
N SER A 248 26.28 0.62 -16.12
CA SER A 248 27.09 0.77 -17.32
C SER A 248 28.32 -0.12 -17.36
N THR A 249 28.84 -0.51 -16.19
CA THR A 249 30.08 -1.31 -16.11
C THR A 249 29.87 -2.76 -15.68
N SER A 250 28.69 -3.08 -15.13
CA SER A 250 28.40 -4.35 -14.45
C SER A 250 29.34 -4.68 -13.27
N LEU A 251 30.10 -3.70 -12.81
CA LEU A 251 30.97 -3.89 -11.65
C LEU A 251 30.18 -3.76 -10.35
N PRO A 252 30.54 -4.50 -9.29
CA PRO A 252 29.94 -4.32 -7.98
C PRO A 252 30.13 -2.91 -7.48
N GLU A 253 29.04 -2.19 -7.26
CA GLU A 253 29.02 -0.87 -6.65
C GLU A 253 27.95 -0.86 -5.57
N ARG A 254 28.21 -0.21 -4.44
CA ARG A 254 27.21 -0.06 -3.39
C ARG A 254 26.22 1.01 -3.83
N TYR A 255 24.94 0.69 -3.82
CA TYR A 255 23.90 1.69 -4.01
C TYR A 255 23.90 2.69 -2.85
N GLU A 256 23.84 3.96 -3.17
CA GLU A 256 23.60 5.04 -2.24
C GLU A 256 22.19 5.57 -2.44
N ILE A 257 21.53 5.96 -1.36
CA ILE A 257 20.20 6.54 -1.45
C ILE A 257 20.28 7.99 -1.83
N ALA A 258 19.42 8.42 -2.74
CA ALA A 258 19.22 9.83 -3.03
C ALA A 258 18.50 10.50 -1.85
N GLU A 259 19.17 11.47 -1.22
CA GLU A 259 18.68 12.14 -0.01
C GLU A 259 18.41 13.64 -0.19
N SER A 260 18.36 14.13 -1.43
CA SER A 260 18.17 15.55 -1.76
C SER A 260 17.09 15.75 -2.83
N GLY A 261 16.66 17.00 -2.98
CA GLY A 261 15.73 17.43 -4.02
C GLY A 261 14.27 17.16 -3.73
N LEU A 262 13.46 17.25 -4.78
CA LEU A 262 12.04 17.01 -4.76
C LEU A 262 11.74 15.56 -4.35
N THR A 263 10.75 15.38 -3.52
CA THR A 263 10.30 14.03 -3.09
C THR A 263 8.96 13.72 -3.72
N GLN A 264 8.84 12.55 -4.33
CA GLN A 264 7.54 12.02 -4.75
C GLN A 264 6.92 11.15 -3.67
N LEU A 265 5.59 11.18 -3.59
CA LEU A 265 4.77 10.33 -2.74
C LEU A 265 3.77 9.63 -3.63
N ASN A 266 3.96 8.34 -3.87
CA ASN A 266 3.09 7.52 -4.71
C ASN A 266 2.28 6.53 -3.88
N GLY A 267 1.05 6.30 -4.33
CA GLY A 267 0.14 5.37 -3.70
C GLY A 267 -1.23 5.38 -4.37
N VAL A 268 -2.23 4.85 -3.69
CA VAL A 268 -3.62 4.91 -4.11
C VAL A 268 -4.55 5.26 -2.95
N GLU A 269 -5.59 6.04 -3.26
CA GLU A 269 -6.76 6.23 -2.43
C GLU A 269 -7.87 5.31 -2.94
N VAL A 270 -8.45 4.52 -2.06
CA VAL A 270 -9.58 3.64 -2.37
C VAL A 270 -10.74 3.98 -1.47
N LEU A 271 -11.94 4.12 -2.03
CA LEU A 271 -13.17 4.17 -1.26
C LEU A 271 -13.83 2.79 -1.31
N ILE A 272 -14.15 2.26 -0.14
CA ILE A 272 -14.91 1.03 -0.01
C ILE A 272 -16.23 1.29 0.69
N ASP A 273 -17.25 0.55 0.30
CA ASP A 273 -18.46 0.36 1.11
C ASP A 273 -18.43 -1.01 1.81
N ARG A 274 -19.52 -1.40 2.43
CA ARG A 274 -19.64 -2.71 3.11
C ARG A 274 -19.50 -3.90 2.16
N THR A 275 -19.72 -3.71 0.86
CA THR A 275 -19.81 -4.78 -0.13
C THR A 275 -18.56 -4.86 -1.01
N LYS A 276 -18.02 -3.72 -1.47
CA LYS A 276 -16.94 -3.68 -2.47
C LYS A 276 -16.13 -2.39 -2.46
N ALA A 277 -15.05 -2.35 -3.22
CA ALA A 277 -14.42 -1.09 -3.58
C ALA A 277 -15.26 -0.37 -4.64
N THR A 278 -15.50 0.92 -4.41
CA THR A 278 -16.34 1.77 -5.28
C THR A 278 -15.53 2.76 -6.10
N GLN A 279 -14.33 3.10 -5.63
CA GLN A 279 -13.43 4.02 -6.32
C GLN A 279 -11.99 3.67 -6.01
N ILE A 280 -11.11 3.89 -6.98
CA ILE A 280 -9.66 3.94 -6.82
C ILE A 280 -9.12 5.17 -7.56
N LYS A 281 -8.16 5.86 -6.95
CA LYS A 281 -7.42 6.98 -7.54
C LYS A 281 -5.95 6.86 -7.17
N ARG A 282 -5.06 7.18 -8.08
CA ARG A 282 -3.65 7.33 -7.76
C ARG A 282 -3.42 8.55 -6.87
N ILE A 283 -2.53 8.39 -5.92
CA ILE A 283 -1.86 9.46 -5.20
C ILE A 283 -0.51 9.64 -5.90
N ASN A 284 -0.27 10.82 -6.43
CA ASN A 284 1.00 11.21 -7.02
C ASN A 284 1.26 12.66 -6.62
N VAL A 285 1.93 12.82 -5.48
CA VAL A 285 2.18 14.12 -4.86
C VAL A 285 3.68 14.37 -4.83
N TYR A 286 4.06 15.61 -5.07
CA TYR A 286 5.43 16.06 -4.97
C TYR A 286 5.57 17.02 -3.80
N VAL A 287 6.60 16.80 -2.97
CA VAL A 287 6.89 17.61 -1.78
C VAL A 287 8.27 18.19 -1.93
N ASP A 288 8.38 19.52 -1.86
CA ASP A 288 9.67 20.18 -1.74
C ASP A 288 10.11 20.22 -0.28
N ASN A 289 11.14 19.45 0.04
CA ASN A 289 11.66 19.38 1.41
C ASN A 289 12.35 20.67 1.87
N ASN A 290 12.63 21.62 0.96
CA ASN A 290 13.22 22.91 1.33
C ASN A 290 12.18 23.93 1.80
N ASP A 291 10.90 23.78 1.39
CA ASP A 291 9.85 24.77 1.66
C ASP A 291 8.68 24.23 2.50
N GLU A 292 8.64 22.95 2.87
CA GLU A 292 7.50 22.26 3.52
C GLU A 292 6.15 22.44 2.79
N LYS A 293 6.19 22.78 1.51
CA LYS A 293 4.98 23.00 0.68
C LYS A 293 4.76 21.87 -0.30
N GLU A 294 3.52 21.41 -0.39
CA GLU A 294 3.10 20.54 -1.48
C GLU A 294 3.20 21.30 -2.81
N VAL A 295 3.99 20.77 -3.73
CA VAL A 295 4.03 21.23 -5.12
C VAL A 295 3.18 20.28 -5.93
N ASN A 296 1.92 20.64 -6.15
CA ASN A 296 1.08 19.98 -7.15
C ASN A 296 1.62 20.34 -8.53
N LEU A 297 2.45 19.49 -9.10
CA LEU A 297 2.72 19.54 -10.53
C LEU A 297 1.45 19.04 -11.23
N ASP A 298 0.70 19.99 -11.77
CA ASP A 298 -0.47 19.72 -12.60
C ASP A 298 0.02 18.87 -13.80
N THR A 299 -0.13 17.56 -13.72
CA THR A 299 0.12 16.67 -14.84
C THR A 299 -1.08 16.78 -15.76
N GLY A 300 -1.05 17.88 -16.50
CA GLY A 300 -2.04 18.18 -17.53
C GLY A 300 -2.12 17.07 -18.56
N GLY A 301 -3.32 16.71 -18.90
CA GLY A 301 -3.64 16.10 -20.13
C GLY A 301 -4.47 14.92 -20.18
#